data_2c619f01425f3f5cc0e8bca30d1242d9
#
_entry.id   2c619f01425f3f5cc0e8bca30d1242d9
#
_cell.length_a   1.000
_cell.length_b   1.000
_cell.length_c   1.000
_cell.angle_alpha   90.00
_cell.angle_beta   90.00
_cell.angle_gamma   90.00
#
_symmetry.space_group_name_H-M   'P 1'
#
loop_
_entity.id
_entity.type
_entity.pdbx_description
1 polymer ?
#
loop_
_entity_poly.entity_id
_entity_poly.type
_entity_poly.pdbx_seq_one_letter_code
_entity_poly.pdbx_strand_id
1 'polypeptide(L)'
;MTTMLHILRHSPHSDSRFASCLRAISANQGLLLIEDAVYGLLPGTSGRAALDYLPGSINLYTLESDIQARGLALDDLPSRIKVIGYPMMVELCTEHTKVLSW
;
A
#
# COMPACT_ATOMS: atom_id res chain seq x y z
N MET A 1 -9.59 -15.37 -13.73
CA MET A 1 -8.22 -14.87 -13.53
C MET A 1 -7.96 -14.69 -12.03
N THR A 2 -6.83 -15.20 -11.54
CA THR A 2 -6.48 -15.05 -10.14
C THR A 2 -5.94 -13.65 -9.89
N THR A 3 -6.53 -12.95 -8.93
CA THR A 3 -6.04 -11.65 -8.50
C THR A 3 -5.58 -11.75 -7.05
N MET A 4 -4.51 -11.04 -6.73
CA MET A 4 -3.96 -11.02 -5.38
C MET A 4 -3.90 -9.60 -4.86
N LEU A 5 -4.34 -9.44 -3.61
CA LEU A 5 -4.19 -8.20 -2.86
C LEU A 5 -3.17 -8.44 -1.74
N HIS A 6 -2.13 -7.62 -1.73
CA HIS A 6 -1.17 -7.60 -0.63
C HIS A 6 -1.58 -6.52 0.35
N ILE A 7 -1.67 -6.86 1.63
CA ILE A 7 -1.94 -5.90 2.70
C ILE A 7 -0.66 -5.75 3.51
N LEU A 8 -0.11 -4.56 3.53
CA LEU A 8 1.15 -4.25 4.20
C LEU A 8 0.89 -3.31 5.37
N ARG A 9 1.32 -3.71 6.57
CA ARG A 9 1.03 -2.97 7.80
C ARG A 9 2.27 -2.52 8.57
N HIS A 10 3.47 -2.86 8.12
CA HIS A 10 4.72 -2.54 8.81
C HIS A 10 5.47 -1.41 8.14
N SER A 11 6.07 -0.54 8.97
CA SER A 11 6.87 0.58 8.47
C SER A 11 8.13 0.09 7.76
N PRO A 12 8.54 0.73 6.63
CA PRO A 12 9.80 0.39 5.97
C PRO A 12 11.03 0.72 6.84
N HIS A 13 10.85 1.56 7.85
CA HIS A 13 11.95 2.01 8.70
C HIS A 13 12.26 1.06 9.87
N SER A 14 11.31 0.19 10.22
CA SER A 14 11.46 -0.66 11.39
C SER A 14 11.35 -2.16 11.10
N ASP A 15 11.02 -2.54 9.88
CA ASP A 15 10.72 -3.93 9.55
C ASP A 15 11.06 -4.23 8.09
N SER A 16 11.58 -5.43 7.83
CA SER A 16 11.96 -5.86 6.49
C SER A 16 10.78 -6.30 5.62
N ARG A 17 9.59 -6.46 6.20
CA ARG A 17 8.41 -6.95 5.47
C ARG A 17 7.97 -6.00 4.36
N PHE A 18 8.17 -4.69 4.56
CA PHE A 18 7.87 -3.72 3.52
C PHE A 18 8.67 -4.03 2.25
N ALA A 19 9.98 -4.13 2.37
CA ALA A 19 10.85 -4.44 1.24
C ALA A 19 10.56 -5.83 0.66
N SER A 20 10.30 -6.82 1.52
CA SER A 20 9.98 -8.18 1.07
C SER A 20 8.70 -8.23 0.26
N CYS A 21 7.67 -7.49 0.69
CA CYS A 21 6.41 -7.39 -0.03
C CYS A 21 6.62 -6.77 -1.42
N LEU A 22 7.37 -5.69 -1.51
CA LEU A 22 7.62 -5.03 -2.79
C LEU A 22 8.40 -5.91 -3.76
N ARG A 23 9.25 -6.81 -3.25
CA ARG A 23 9.95 -7.77 -4.10
C ARG A 23 9.04 -8.91 -4.57
N ALA A 24 8.03 -9.25 -3.79
CA ALA A 24 7.13 -10.37 -4.09
C ALA A 24 5.97 -9.98 -4.99
N ILE A 25 5.58 -8.71 -4.98
CA ILE A 25 4.41 -8.26 -5.73
C ILE A 25 4.67 -8.30 -7.23
N SER A 26 3.65 -8.70 -7.99
CA SER A 26 3.74 -8.83 -9.45
C SER A 26 2.74 -7.91 -10.15
N ALA A 27 2.93 -7.74 -11.46
CA ALA A 27 2.04 -6.94 -12.29
C ALA A 27 0.59 -7.35 -12.13
N ASN A 28 -0.31 -6.39 -12.22
CA ASN A 28 -1.77 -6.55 -12.11
C ASN A 28 -2.28 -6.99 -10.74
N GLN A 29 -1.41 -6.97 -9.73
CA GLN A 29 -1.81 -7.20 -8.34
C GLN A 29 -2.12 -5.88 -7.64
N GLY A 30 -2.72 -5.96 -6.47
CA GLY A 30 -3.04 -4.79 -5.65
C GLY A 30 -2.16 -4.74 -4.39
N LEU A 31 -1.89 -3.54 -3.92
CA LEU A 31 -1.16 -3.29 -2.68
C LEU A 31 -1.93 -2.28 -1.84
N LEU A 32 -2.30 -2.67 -0.64
CA LEU A 32 -2.97 -1.81 0.33
C LEU A 32 -2.04 -1.54 1.50
N LEU A 33 -1.73 -0.26 1.72
CA LEU A 33 -0.90 0.19 2.83
C LEU A 33 -1.79 0.66 3.97
N ILE A 34 -1.65 0.02 5.13
CA ILE A 34 -2.41 0.36 6.33
C ILE A 34 -1.45 0.49 7.52
N GLU A 35 -1.95 1.03 8.62
CA GLU A 35 -1.19 1.17 9.86
C GLU A 35 0.16 1.86 9.59
N ASP A 36 1.26 1.35 10.14
CA ASP A 36 2.57 1.99 10.01
C ASP A 36 3.18 1.91 8.61
N ALA A 37 2.62 1.07 7.72
CA ALA A 37 3.10 1.02 6.35
C ALA A 37 2.88 2.35 5.61
N VAL A 38 1.94 3.16 6.06
CA VAL A 38 1.68 4.47 5.45
C VAL A 38 2.88 5.42 5.56
N TYR A 39 3.79 5.18 6.50
CA TYR A 39 5.04 5.96 6.57
C TYR A 39 5.92 5.76 5.33
N GLY A 40 5.74 4.69 4.58
CA GLY A 40 6.40 4.49 3.29
C GLY A 40 5.97 5.49 2.22
N LEU A 41 4.90 6.23 2.47
CA LEU A 41 4.41 7.24 1.53
C LEU A 41 5.07 8.61 1.73
N LEU A 42 5.89 8.78 2.76
CA LEU A 42 6.53 10.05 3.05
C LEU A 42 7.50 10.45 1.93
N PRO A 43 7.37 11.68 1.38
CA PRO A 43 8.28 12.15 0.34
C PRO A 43 9.74 12.14 0.81
N GLY A 44 10.64 11.84 -0.12
CA GLY A 44 12.07 11.85 0.16
C GLY A 44 12.61 10.63 0.89
N THR A 45 11.78 9.63 1.15
CA THR A 45 12.22 8.39 1.80
C THR A 45 12.50 7.29 0.78
N SER A 46 13.32 6.31 1.16
CA SER A 46 13.60 5.16 0.32
C SER A 46 12.34 4.30 0.08
N GLY A 47 11.44 4.24 1.06
CA GLY A 47 10.16 3.54 0.90
C GLY A 47 9.31 4.16 -0.20
N ARG A 48 9.21 5.50 -0.21
CA ARG A 48 8.47 6.21 -1.25
C ARG A 48 9.09 5.98 -2.63
N ALA A 49 10.41 6.03 -2.73
CA ALA A 49 11.10 5.77 -3.99
C ALA A 49 10.83 4.35 -4.49
N ALA A 50 10.87 3.37 -3.59
CA ALA A 50 10.58 1.98 -3.96
C ALA A 50 9.14 1.80 -4.46
N LEU A 51 8.17 2.47 -3.85
CA LEU A 51 6.78 2.44 -4.30
C LEU A 51 6.63 3.08 -5.68
N ASP A 52 7.33 4.18 -5.93
CA ASP A 52 7.27 4.85 -7.23
C ASP A 52 7.86 4.02 -8.36
N TYR A 53 8.76 3.09 -8.06
CA TYR A 53 9.34 2.18 -9.04
C TYR A 53 8.45 1.00 -9.40
N LEU A 54 7.39 0.76 -8.65
CA LEU A 54 6.50 -0.37 -8.96
C LEU A 54 5.84 -0.18 -10.33
N PRO A 55 5.64 -1.28 -11.09
CA PRO A 55 4.96 -1.18 -12.38
C PRO A 55 3.61 -0.49 -12.29
N GLY A 56 3.26 0.27 -13.31
CA GLY A 56 2.00 1.02 -13.35
C GLY A 56 0.75 0.15 -13.30
N SER A 57 0.87 -1.15 -13.61
CA SER A 57 -0.23 -2.10 -13.52
C SER A 57 -0.56 -2.53 -12.10
N ILE A 58 0.31 -2.23 -11.13
CA ILE A 58 0.02 -2.50 -9.73
C ILE A 58 -0.87 -1.38 -9.20
N ASN A 59 -2.00 -1.75 -8.62
CA ASN A 59 -2.93 -0.80 -8.03
C ASN A 59 -2.53 -0.53 -6.58
N LEU A 60 -2.32 0.75 -6.24
CA LEU A 60 -1.91 1.16 -4.91
C LEU A 60 -3.08 1.79 -4.17
N TYR A 61 -3.29 1.36 -2.93
CA TYR A 61 -4.33 1.87 -2.04
C TYR A 61 -3.76 2.17 -0.66
N THR A 62 -4.37 3.10 0.04
CA THR A 62 -4.05 3.36 1.45
C THR A 62 -5.31 3.75 2.20
N LEU A 63 -5.35 3.45 3.51
CA LEU A 63 -6.49 3.77 4.37
C LEU A 63 -6.42 5.23 4.84
N GLU A 64 -7.49 5.98 4.58
CA GLU A 64 -7.57 7.39 4.96
C GLU A 64 -7.40 7.58 6.47
N SER A 65 -8.03 6.73 7.28
CA SER A 65 -7.96 6.85 8.74
C SER A 65 -6.52 6.69 9.25
N ASP A 66 -5.72 5.82 8.62
CA ASP A 66 -4.32 5.63 9.03
C ASP A 66 -3.43 6.79 8.59
N ILE A 67 -3.73 7.40 7.44
CA ILE A 67 -3.05 8.61 6.98
C ILE A 67 -3.30 9.74 7.97
N GLN A 68 -4.57 9.95 8.35
CA GLN A 68 -4.96 11.01 9.28
C GLN A 68 -4.39 10.78 10.68
N ALA A 69 -4.45 9.54 11.17
CA ALA A 69 -3.96 9.22 12.50
C ALA A 69 -2.47 9.49 12.68
N ARG A 70 -1.71 9.43 11.60
CA ARG A 70 -0.25 9.64 11.62
C ARG A 70 0.17 11.00 11.10
N GLY A 71 -0.79 11.88 10.82
CA GLY A 71 -0.53 13.26 10.43
C GLY A 71 0.11 13.44 9.05
N LEU A 72 -0.05 12.47 8.16
CA LEU A 72 0.45 12.62 6.79
C LEU A 72 -0.48 13.54 6.00
N ALA A 73 0.12 14.43 5.20
CA ALA A 73 -0.64 15.32 4.34
C ALA A 73 -1.09 14.61 3.07
N LEU A 74 -2.38 14.72 2.73
CA LEU A 74 -2.91 14.10 1.51
C LEU A 74 -2.22 14.62 0.26
N ASP A 75 -1.83 15.90 0.26
CA ASP A 75 -1.16 16.51 -0.89
C ASP A 75 0.23 15.94 -1.17
N ASP A 76 0.84 15.29 -0.18
CA ASP A 76 2.17 14.71 -0.30
C ASP A 76 2.15 13.26 -0.82
N LEU A 77 0.98 12.67 -0.96
CA LEU A 77 0.86 11.28 -1.42
C LEU A 77 1.14 11.16 -2.93
N PRO A 78 1.64 9.99 -3.38
CA PRO A 78 1.81 9.76 -4.82
C PRO A 78 0.47 9.88 -5.54
N SER A 79 0.48 10.47 -6.73
CA SER A 79 -0.75 10.65 -7.51
C SER A 79 -1.43 9.33 -7.89
N ARG A 80 -0.66 8.25 -7.98
CA ARG A 80 -1.19 6.93 -8.36
C ARG A 80 -1.88 6.18 -7.24
N ILE A 81 -1.73 6.62 -5.99
CA ILE A 81 -2.33 5.92 -4.86
C ILE A 81 -3.77 6.37 -4.65
N LYS A 82 -4.65 5.40 -4.37
CA LYS A 82 -6.04 5.69 -4.03
C LYS A 82 -6.21 5.67 -2.52
N VAL A 83 -6.73 6.76 -1.98
CA VAL A 83 -7.06 6.85 -0.55
C VAL A 83 -8.48 6.31 -0.38
N ILE A 84 -8.64 5.29 0.46
CA ILE A 84 -9.92 4.59 0.63
C ILE A 84 -10.33 4.56 2.09
N GLY A 85 -11.64 4.36 2.30
CA GLY A 85 -12.18 4.10 3.63
C GLY A 85 -12.38 2.60 3.86
N TYR A 86 -12.84 2.24 5.07
CA TYR A 86 -13.07 0.84 5.44
C TYR A 86 -14.06 0.11 4.53
N PRO A 87 -15.18 0.70 4.10
CA PRO A 87 -16.10 0.01 3.20
C PRO A 87 -15.42 -0.46 1.91
N MET A 88 -14.59 0.40 1.31
CA MET A 88 -13.85 0.03 0.10
C MET A 88 -12.80 -1.04 0.38
N MET A 89 -12.16 -0.99 1.55
CA MET A 89 -11.20 -2.03 1.94
C MET A 89 -11.87 -3.39 1.98
N VAL A 90 -13.08 -3.48 2.54
CA VAL A 90 -13.85 -4.72 2.58
C VAL A 90 -14.16 -5.19 1.16
N GLU A 91 -14.58 -4.29 0.28
CA GLU A 91 -14.85 -4.63 -1.12
C GLU A 91 -13.59 -5.17 -1.82
N LEU A 92 -12.44 -4.53 -1.61
CA LEU A 92 -11.18 -5.00 -2.19
C LEU A 92 -10.85 -6.43 -1.74
N CYS A 93 -11.04 -6.73 -0.46
CA CYS A 93 -10.78 -8.06 0.07
C CYS A 93 -11.73 -9.11 -0.52
N THR A 94 -12.96 -8.74 -0.84
CA THR A 94 -13.93 -9.67 -1.44
C THR A 94 -13.73 -9.83 -2.94
N GLU A 95 -13.26 -8.80 -3.63
CA GLU A 95 -13.05 -8.83 -5.08
C GLU A 95 -11.81 -9.63 -5.48
N HIS A 96 -10.79 -9.66 -4.62
CA HIS A 96 -9.57 -10.40 -4.91
C HIS A 96 -9.72 -11.86 -4.50
N THR A 97 -9.20 -12.78 -5.32
CA THR A 97 -9.28 -14.21 -5.03
C THR A 97 -8.32 -14.63 -3.93
N LYS A 98 -7.24 -13.88 -3.75
CA LYS A 98 -6.27 -14.13 -2.68
C LYS A 98 -5.90 -12.84 -1.99
N VAL A 99 -5.80 -12.89 -0.66
CA VAL A 99 -5.33 -11.76 0.16
C VAL A 99 -4.16 -12.25 0.99
N LEU A 100 -3.02 -11.58 0.86
CA LEU A 100 -1.82 -11.92 1.61
C LEU A 100 -1.42 -10.75 2.51
N SER A 101 -1.33 -11.01 3.80
CA SER A 101 -0.96 -10.00 4.81
C SER A 101 0.52 -10.11 5.14
N TRP A 102 1.18 -8.95 5.20
CA TRP A 102 2.60 -8.83 5.52
C TRP A 102 2.84 -8.14 6.85
#